data_e91f9fd35b8e55303954350a0e075e42
#
_entry.id   e91f9fd35b8e55303954350a0e075e42
#
_cell.length_a   1.000
_cell.length_b   1.000
_cell.length_c   1.000
_cell.angle_alpha   90.00
_cell.angle_beta   90.00
_cell.angle_gamma   90.00
#
_symmetry.space_group_name_H-M   'P 1'
#
loop_
_entity.id
_entity.type
_entity.pdbx_description
1 polymer ?
#
loop_
_entity_poly.entity_id
_entity_poly.type
_entity_poly.pdbx_seq_one_letter_code
_entity_poly.pdbx_strand_id
1 'polypeptide(L)'
;MSRRRQACRTLRYVPLVLWAGIAVFPVYWMVTTSLKPSAEWFAWPAHFVPTQPTWDNYRLVWNPFGQEEGFGRRDVQTSQISSPWSAFRNSVLIAGMATLLSVGIGLVLAYGASRYRALTERRMFNLLTLRMVPPIAVALPVLIYYRWWEQSMSLRLLDTHHGLIILYVATTLPYSVWMIKSFIDEVPIEIEQAAGLLGAGKLRTLWEVVLPLIRSGVVATLLFVLILTWSEYLLALTLGFGDIATLPVAMSRYEGATEGRIYGHQAALSVGVTIPLVIVGLLIHKHLVRGFSFGMLKR
;
A
#
# COMPACT_ATOMS: atom_id res chain seq x y z
N MET A 1 -40.10 9.85 -26.17
CA MET A 1 -39.23 8.69 -25.76
C MET A 1 -39.96 7.87 -24.73
N SER A 2 -40.30 6.61 -25.01
CA SER A 2 -41.25 5.82 -24.20
C SER A 2 -40.71 5.50 -22.80
N ARG A 3 -41.57 5.54 -21.78
CA ARG A 3 -41.29 5.16 -20.37
C ARG A 3 -40.56 3.81 -20.24
N ARG A 4 -40.80 2.85 -21.17
CA ARG A 4 -40.07 1.57 -21.26
C ARG A 4 -38.57 1.72 -21.51
N ARG A 5 -38.10 2.68 -22.33
CA ARG A 5 -36.67 2.89 -22.58
C ARG A 5 -35.98 3.51 -21.36
N GLN A 6 -36.68 4.34 -20.60
CA GLN A 6 -36.15 4.88 -19.35
C GLN A 6 -36.06 3.78 -18.27
N ALA A 7 -37.09 2.95 -18.10
CA ALA A 7 -37.07 1.83 -17.16
C ALA A 7 -35.95 0.81 -17.44
N CYS A 8 -35.73 0.43 -18.73
CA CYS A 8 -34.62 -0.43 -19.11
C CYS A 8 -33.24 0.22 -18.86
N ARG A 9 -33.14 1.55 -18.96
CA ARG A 9 -31.91 2.28 -18.69
C ARG A 9 -31.61 2.33 -17.20
N THR A 10 -32.61 2.54 -16.36
CA THR A 10 -32.50 2.55 -14.90
C THR A 10 -32.16 1.14 -14.37
N LEU A 11 -32.77 0.10 -14.94
CA LEU A 11 -32.52 -1.28 -14.53
C LEU A 11 -31.07 -1.73 -14.73
N ARG A 12 -30.34 -1.15 -15.70
CA ARG A 12 -28.90 -1.43 -15.92
C ARG A 12 -28.00 -0.90 -14.81
N TYR A 13 -28.44 0.13 -14.08
CA TYR A 13 -27.65 0.71 -12.97
C TYR A 13 -27.89 -0.03 -11.66
N VAL A 14 -28.95 -0.82 -11.53
CA VAL A 14 -29.28 -1.56 -10.31
C VAL A 14 -28.12 -2.49 -9.86
N PRO A 15 -27.57 -3.35 -10.73
CA PRO A 15 -26.44 -4.20 -10.33
C PRO A 15 -25.21 -3.38 -9.93
N LEU A 16 -24.98 -2.25 -10.58
CA LEU A 16 -23.84 -1.37 -10.32
C LEU A 16 -23.97 -0.65 -8.97
N VAL A 17 -25.17 -0.20 -8.63
CA VAL A 17 -25.47 0.43 -7.33
C VAL A 17 -25.39 -0.60 -6.21
N LEU A 18 -25.93 -1.81 -6.41
CA LEU A 18 -25.82 -2.90 -5.43
C LEU A 18 -24.36 -3.28 -5.19
N TRP A 19 -23.58 -3.43 -6.26
CA TRP A 19 -22.15 -3.72 -6.15
C TRP A 19 -21.37 -2.61 -5.43
N ALA A 20 -21.65 -1.35 -5.77
CA ALA A 20 -21.06 -0.19 -5.09
C ALA A 20 -21.43 -0.16 -3.61
N GLY A 21 -22.68 -0.47 -3.25
CA GLY A 21 -23.13 -0.58 -1.86
C GLY A 21 -22.37 -1.66 -1.09
N ILE A 22 -22.21 -2.85 -1.67
CA ILE A 22 -21.44 -3.94 -1.06
C ILE A 22 -19.96 -3.54 -0.89
N ALA A 23 -19.37 -2.89 -1.89
CA ALA A 23 -17.96 -2.48 -1.83
C ALA A 23 -17.72 -1.36 -0.78
N VAL A 24 -18.66 -0.44 -0.60
CA VAL A 24 -18.55 0.67 0.35
C VAL A 24 -18.92 0.24 1.78
N PHE A 25 -19.73 -0.80 1.95
CA PHE A 25 -20.24 -1.24 3.25
C PHE A 25 -19.14 -1.51 4.29
N PRO A 26 -18.04 -2.22 3.99
CA PRO A 26 -16.97 -2.44 4.98
C PRO A 26 -16.34 -1.13 5.47
N VAL A 27 -16.14 -0.16 4.57
CA VAL A 27 -15.59 1.15 4.93
C VAL A 27 -16.59 1.95 5.78
N TYR A 28 -17.86 1.92 5.40
CA TYR A 28 -18.95 2.51 6.19
C TYR A 28 -18.98 1.91 7.60
N TRP A 29 -18.95 0.57 7.72
CA TRP A 29 -18.94 -0.12 9.00
C TRP A 29 -17.72 0.23 9.86
N MET A 30 -16.55 0.30 9.26
CA MET A 30 -15.32 0.74 9.93
C MET A 30 -15.46 2.17 10.49
N VAL A 31 -15.94 3.12 9.67
CA VAL A 31 -16.14 4.50 10.10
C VAL A 31 -17.21 4.61 11.20
N THR A 32 -18.34 3.91 11.07
CA THR A 32 -19.38 3.94 12.12
C THR A 32 -18.89 3.29 13.41
N THR A 33 -18.15 2.16 13.33
CA THR A 33 -17.59 1.50 14.52
C THR A 33 -16.57 2.37 15.23
N SER A 34 -15.76 3.16 14.50
CA SER A 34 -14.81 4.09 15.11
C SER A 34 -15.46 5.18 15.96
N LEU A 35 -16.76 5.47 15.72
CA LEU A 35 -17.54 6.47 16.45
C LEU A 35 -18.47 5.87 17.51
N LYS A 36 -18.50 4.52 17.65
CA LYS A 36 -19.34 3.85 18.68
C LYS A 36 -18.66 3.84 20.04
N PRO A 37 -19.42 4.06 21.14
CA PRO A 37 -18.95 3.77 22.49
C PRO A 37 -18.78 2.25 22.67
N SER A 38 -17.98 1.84 23.67
CA SER A 38 -17.67 0.42 23.92
C SER A 38 -18.91 -0.47 24.12
N ALA A 39 -19.95 0.06 24.77
CA ALA A 39 -21.21 -0.63 24.98
C ALA A 39 -21.94 -1.05 23.67
N GLU A 40 -21.67 -0.35 22.55
CA GLU A 40 -22.33 -0.65 21.27
C GLU A 40 -21.52 -1.60 20.37
N TRP A 41 -20.27 -1.92 20.71
CA TRP A 41 -19.46 -2.78 19.84
C TRP A 41 -20.04 -4.20 19.69
N PHE A 42 -20.68 -4.71 20.74
CA PHE A 42 -21.26 -6.04 20.81
C PHE A 42 -22.79 -6.02 20.97
N ALA A 43 -23.42 -4.85 20.79
CA ALA A 43 -24.86 -4.73 20.94
C ALA A 43 -25.62 -5.63 19.96
N TRP A 44 -26.66 -6.29 20.46
CA TRP A 44 -27.59 -7.07 19.65
C TRP A 44 -29.03 -6.53 19.85
N PRO A 45 -29.75 -6.14 18.78
CA PRO A 45 -29.32 -6.13 17.38
C PRO A 45 -28.21 -5.11 17.08
N ALA A 46 -27.42 -5.39 16.02
CA ALA A 46 -26.31 -4.53 15.66
C ALA A 46 -26.78 -3.11 15.24
N HIS A 47 -26.20 -2.11 15.84
CA HIS A 47 -26.50 -0.71 15.49
C HIS A 47 -25.71 -0.32 14.23
N PHE A 48 -26.39 -0.04 13.13
CA PHE A 48 -25.74 0.42 11.90
C PHE A 48 -25.26 1.87 12.02
N VAL A 49 -25.96 2.69 12.80
CA VAL A 49 -25.59 4.06 13.12
C VAL A 49 -25.34 4.16 14.62
N PRO A 50 -24.26 4.82 15.09
CA PRO A 50 -24.04 5.03 16.51
C PRO A 50 -25.22 5.76 17.15
N THR A 51 -25.73 5.27 18.27
CA THR A 51 -26.81 5.96 19.01
C THR A 51 -26.27 7.16 19.78
N GLN A 52 -25.02 7.05 20.26
CA GLN A 52 -24.28 8.12 20.95
C GLN A 52 -22.88 8.23 20.34
N PRO A 53 -22.71 8.97 19.22
CA PRO A 53 -21.42 9.08 18.56
C PRO A 53 -20.39 9.73 19.49
N THR A 54 -19.22 9.12 19.62
CA THR A 54 -18.11 9.60 20.44
C THR A 54 -16.82 9.72 19.63
N TRP A 55 -15.98 10.69 20.01
CA TRP A 55 -14.61 10.83 19.49
C TRP A 55 -13.56 10.20 20.41
N ASP A 56 -13.97 9.51 21.47
CA ASP A 56 -13.05 8.98 22.48
C ASP A 56 -12.10 7.93 21.89
N ASN A 57 -12.58 7.10 20.95
CA ASN A 57 -11.73 6.14 20.24
C ASN A 57 -10.57 6.83 19.51
N TYR A 58 -10.82 7.97 18.89
CA TYR A 58 -9.78 8.76 18.22
C TYR A 58 -8.85 9.47 19.20
N ARG A 59 -9.40 10.05 20.28
CA ARG A 59 -8.60 10.70 21.32
C ARG A 59 -7.66 9.72 22.00
N LEU A 60 -8.15 8.52 22.33
CA LEU A 60 -7.34 7.48 22.96
C LEU A 60 -6.24 6.95 22.03
N VAL A 61 -6.55 6.75 20.73
CA VAL A 61 -5.59 6.21 19.76
C VAL A 61 -4.57 7.24 19.31
N TRP A 62 -5.02 8.47 18.96
CA TRP A 62 -4.18 9.47 18.30
C TRP A 62 -3.65 10.57 19.21
N ASN A 63 -3.97 10.57 20.52
CA ASN A 63 -3.41 11.53 21.47
C ASN A 63 -1.97 11.18 21.82
N PRO A 64 -0.98 11.99 21.42
CA PRO A 64 0.43 11.72 21.74
C PRO A 64 0.76 11.90 23.22
N PHE A 65 -0.08 12.63 23.99
CA PHE A 65 0.12 12.95 25.40
C PHE A 65 -0.79 12.17 26.34
N GLY A 66 -1.78 11.45 25.83
CA GLY A 66 -2.82 10.77 26.61
C GLY A 66 -2.38 9.45 27.27
N GLN A 67 -1.11 9.11 27.25
CA GLN A 67 -0.60 7.91 27.92
C GLN A 67 -0.56 8.06 29.45
N GLU A 68 -0.77 9.23 30.00
CA GLU A 68 -0.62 9.49 31.45
C GLU A 68 -1.92 9.56 32.26
N GLU A 69 -3.08 9.77 31.65
CA GLU A 69 -4.33 9.94 32.39
C GLU A 69 -5.37 8.83 32.14
N GLY A 70 -5.36 7.85 33.00
CA GLY A 70 -6.54 7.31 33.74
C GLY A 70 -7.62 6.52 33.02
N PHE A 71 -7.88 6.65 31.75
CA PHE A 71 -8.95 5.93 31.07
C PHE A 71 -8.37 4.95 30.05
N GLY A 72 -8.43 3.65 30.32
CA GLY A 72 -8.03 2.60 29.39
C GLY A 72 -6.67 1.95 29.65
N ARG A 73 -5.84 2.46 30.57
CA ARG A 73 -4.51 1.86 30.86
C ARG A 73 -4.58 0.52 31.60
N ARG A 74 -5.69 0.23 32.27
CA ARG A 74 -5.90 -1.05 32.96
C ARG A 74 -6.40 -2.17 32.03
N ASP A 75 -7.02 -1.80 30.92
CA ASP A 75 -7.71 -2.73 30.03
C ASP A 75 -6.95 -3.02 28.73
N VAL A 76 -5.97 -2.21 28.37
CA VAL A 76 -5.12 -2.43 27.20
C VAL A 76 -3.74 -2.84 27.69
N GLN A 77 -3.23 -4.00 27.29
CA GLN A 77 -1.83 -4.37 27.48
C GLN A 77 -0.94 -3.49 26.58
N THR A 78 -0.84 -2.20 26.94
CA THR A 78 -0.17 -1.18 26.13
C THR A 78 1.36 -1.22 26.22
N SER A 79 1.93 -2.09 27.07
CA SER A 79 3.38 -2.17 27.28
C SER A 79 4.21 -2.55 26.05
N GLN A 80 3.55 -2.99 24.95
CA GLN A 80 4.19 -3.34 23.70
C GLN A 80 3.65 -2.56 22.47
N ILE A 81 2.78 -1.58 22.69
CA ILE A 81 2.21 -0.80 21.59
C ILE A 81 3.09 0.43 21.38
N SER A 82 3.83 0.45 20.30
CA SER A 82 4.45 1.68 19.81
C SER A 82 3.36 2.74 19.58
N SER A 83 3.65 4.00 19.94
CA SER A 83 2.72 5.10 19.70
C SER A 83 2.18 5.04 18.25
N PRO A 84 0.85 5.17 18.02
CA PRO A 84 0.29 5.21 16.66
C PRO A 84 0.95 6.25 15.76
N TRP A 85 1.44 7.35 16.33
CA TRP A 85 2.20 8.35 15.58
C TRP A 85 3.58 7.86 15.14
N SER A 86 4.29 7.09 15.98
CA SER A 86 5.56 6.46 15.57
C SER A 86 5.30 5.41 14.49
N ALA A 87 4.27 4.59 14.63
CA ALA A 87 3.86 3.61 13.64
C ALA A 87 3.43 4.27 12.30
N PHE A 88 2.71 5.41 12.36
CA PHE A 88 2.37 6.19 11.18
C PHE A 88 3.61 6.72 10.47
N ARG A 89 4.51 7.38 11.22
CA ARG A 89 5.78 7.90 10.68
C ARG A 89 6.62 6.78 10.08
N ASN A 90 6.72 5.64 10.75
CA ASN A 90 7.44 4.47 10.25
C ASN A 90 6.81 3.96 8.94
N SER A 91 5.49 3.84 8.87
CA SER A 91 4.79 3.43 7.64
C SER A 91 5.04 4.41 6.49
N VAL A 92 4.93 5.71 6.72
CA VAL A 92 5.21 6.74 5.70
C VAL A 92 6.64 6.63 5.20
N LEU A 93 7.60 6.52 6.12
CA LEU A 93 9.02 6.45 5.78
C LEU A 93 9.35 5.16 5.04
N ILE A 94 8.96 4.00 5.61
CA ILE A 94 9.31 2.69 5.05
C ILE A 94 8.61 2.46 3.72
N ALA A 95 7.28 2.62 3.68
CA ALA A 95 6.51 2.40 2.45
C ALA A 95 6.84 3.44 1.37
N GLY A 96 7.00 4.72 1.74
CA GLY A 96 7.37 5.79 0.83
C GLY A 96 8.74 5.59 0.21
N MET A 97 9.76 5.36 1.03
CA MET A 97 11.13 5.13 0.54
C MET A 97 11.24 3.84 -0.27
N ALA A 98 10.62 2.74 0.19
CA ALA A 98 10.61 1.49 -0.55
C ALA A 98 9.93 1.64 -1.92
N THR A 99 8.82 2.37 -1.99
CA THR A 99 8.12 2.67 -3.24
C THR A 99 8.98 3.48 -4.20
N LEU A 100 9.56 4.58 -3.73
CA LEU A 100 10.40 5.44 -4.57
C LEU A 100 11.64 4.69 -5.10
N LEU A 101 12.31 3.92 -4.25
CA LEU A 101 13.47 3.13 -4.64
C LEU A 101 13.09 2.01 -5.60
N SER A 102 12.02 1.26 -5.30
CA SER A 102 11.56 0.17 -6.16
C SER A 102 11.17 0.66 -7.55
N VAL A 103 10.43 1.77 -7.64
CA VAL A 103 10.01 2.34 -8.93
C VAL A 103 11.18 3.01 -9.66
N GLY A 104 12.05 3.73 -8.94
CA GLY A 104 13.24 4.36 -9.53
C GLY A 104 14.21 3.35 -10.13
N ILE A 105 14.57 2.31 -9.36
CA ILE A 105 15.41 1.20 -9.85
C ILE A 105 14.67 0.44 -10.96
N GLY A 106 13.38 0.17 -10.73
CA GLY A 106 12.50 -0.52 -11.68
C GLY A 106 12.43 0.18 -13.04
N LEU A 107 12.41 1.51 -13.08
CA LEU A 107 12.42 2.29 -14.32
C LEU A 107 13.68 2.05 -15.16
N VAL A 108 14.85 2.09 -14.52
CA VAL A 108 16.12 1.87 -15.21
C VAL A 108 16.23 0.42 -15.72
N LEU A 109 15.85 -0.54 -14.88
CA LEU A 109 15.86 -1.96 -15.25
C LEU A 109 14.83 -2.27 -16.35
N ALA A 110 13.63 -1.69 -16.29
CA ALA A 110 12.59 -1.85 -17.29
C ALA A 110 13.02 -1.30 -18.65
N TYR A 111 13.70 -0.14 -18.66
CA TYR A 111 14.26 0.43 -19.88
C TYR A 111 15.33 -0.47 -20.49
N GLY A 112 16.25 -0.99 -19.67
CA GLY A 112 17.23 -1.98 -20.10
C GLY A 112 16.61 -3.26 -20.63
N ALA A 113 15.56 -3.76 -19.99
CA ALA A 113 14.84 -4.97 -20.40
C ALA A 113 14.07 -4.77 -21.71
N SER A 114 13.44 -3.61 -21.89
CA SER A 114 12.63 -3.30 -23.07
C SER A 114 13.51 -3.05 -24.32
N ARG A 115 14.54 -2.21 -24.19
CA ARG A 115 15.30 -1.71 -25.35
C ARG A 115 16.55 -2.53 -25.67
N TYR A 116 17.16 -3.12 -24.65
CA TYR A 116 18.44 -3.85 -24.81
C TYR A 116 18.31 -5.35 -24.57
N ARG A 117 17.07 -5.87 -24.42
CA ARG A 117 16.81 -7.29 -24.14
C ARG A 117 17.64 -7.83 -22.95
N ALA A 118 17.98 -6.96 -21.98
CA ALA A 118 18.76 -7.34 -20.81
C ALA A 118 18.07 -8.45 -19.99
N LEU A 119 16.73 -8.48 -20.03
CA LEU A 119 15.92 -9.55 -19.45
C LEU A 119 15.07 -10.18 -20.54
N THR A 120 15.25 -11.50 -20.75
CA THR A 120 14.35 -12.26 -21.62
C THR A 120 12.97 -12.39 -20.97
N GLU A 121 11.91 -12.58 -21.77
CA GLU A 121 10.54 -12.78 -21.26
C GLU A 121 10.46 -13.91 -20.22
N ARG A 122 11.20 -15.01 -20.45
CA ARG A 122 11.28 -16.12 -19.51
C ARG A 122 11.89 -15.72 -18.17
N ARG A 123 12.94 -14.88 -18.16
CA ARG A 123 13.55 -14.38 -16.92
C ARG A 123 12.61 -13.42 -16.20
N MET A 124 11.90 -12.57 -16.94
CA MET A 124 10.88 -11.68 -16.41
C MET A 124 9.75 -12.47 -15.74
N PHE A 125 9.24 -13.51 -16.43
CA PHE A 125 8.23 -14.40 -15.87
C PHE A 125 8.73 -15.09 -14.59
N ASN A 126 9.96 -15.60 -14.57
CA ASN A 126 10.54 -16.21 -13.39
C ASN A 126 10.64 -15.24 -12.21
N LEU A 127 10.99 -13.97 -12.46
CA LEU A 127 11.02 -12.94 -11.42
C LEU A 127 9.62 -12.71 -10.81
N LEU A 128 8.57 -12.72 -11.61
CA LEU A 128 7.19 -12.61 -11.11
C LEU A 128 6.77 -13.87 -10.34
N THR A 129 7.21 -15.05 -10.77
CA THR A 129 6.90 -16.34 -10.13
C THR A 129 7.48 -16.42 -8.71
N LEU A 130 8.65 -15.80 -8.46
CA LEU A 130 9.23 -15.70 -7.12
C LEU A 130 8.27 -15.00 -6.12
N ARG A 131 7.40 -14.14 -6.61
CA ARG A 131 6.39 -13.46 -5.77
C ARG A 131 5.18 -14.31 -5.43
N MET A 132 5.00 -15.47 -6.10
CA MET A 132 3.95 -16.43 -5.76
C MET A 132 4.30 -17.24 -4.50
N VAL A 133 5.55 -17.17 -4.03
CA VAL A 133 5.95 -17.76 -2.75
C VAL A 133 5.23 -17.00 -1.63
N PRO A 134 4.49 -17.70 -0.75
CA PRO A 134 3.81 -17.06 0.37
C PRO A 134 4.79 -16.28 1.25
N PRO A 135 4.47 -15.03 1.66
CA PRO A 135 5.38 -14.23 2.50
C PRO A 135 5.84 -14.92 3.78
N ILE A 136 4.99 -15.77 4.37
CA ILE A 136 5.33 -16.55 5.56
C ILE A 136 6.51 -17.52 5.33
N ALA A 137 6.61 -18.09 4.13
CA ALA A 137 7.72 -18.99 3.78
C ALA A 137 9.06 -18.25 3.62
N VAL A 138 9.00 -16.95 3.32
CA VAL A 138 10.17 -16.07 3.15
C VAL A 138 10.60 -15.43 4.46
N ALA A 139 9.66 -15.19 5.38
CA ALA A 139 9.90 -14.45 6.61
C ALA A 139 10.99 -15.08 7.49
N LEU A 140 10.92 -16.39 7.77
CA LEU A 140 11.91 -17.08 8.60
C LEU A 140 13.31 -17.14 7.95
N PRO A 141 13.48 -17.53 6.67
CA PRO A 141 14.77 -17.45 6.00
C PRO A 141 15.40 -16.06 6.02
N VAL A 142 14.60 -15.01 5.80
CA VAL A 142 15.10 -13.62 5.84
C VAL A 142 15.52 -13.22 7.25
N LEU A 143 14.75 -13.62 8.29
CA LEU A 143 15.12 -13.38 9.68
C LEU A 143 16.47 -14.03 10.01
N ILE A 144 16.68 -15.29 9.62
CA ILE A 144 17.93 -16.01 9.83
C ILE A 144 19.08 -15.31 9.10
N TYR A 145 18.84 -14.92 7.83
CA TYR A 145 19.81 -14.23 7.00
C TYR A 145 20.22 -12.87 7.59
N TYR A 146 19.27 -12.08 8.10
CA TYR A 146 19.56 -10.79 8.73
C TYR A 146 20.34 -10.94 10.02
N ARG A 147 20.04 -11.98 10.83
CA ARG A 147 20.84 -12.32 12.02
C ARG A 147 22.26 -12.73 11.68
N TRP A 148 22.42 -13.50 10.62
CA TRP A 148 23.76 -13.88 10.13
C TRP A 148 24.58 -12.65 9.71
N TRP A 149 23.97 -11.68 9.01
CA TRP A 149 24.63 -10.42 8.65
C TRP A 149 25.05 -9.62 9.89
N GLU A 150 24.19 -9.53 10.88
CA GLU A 150 24.50 -8.84 12.13
C GLU A 150 25.69 -9.47 12.85
N GLN A 151 25.74 -10.81 12.92
CA GLN A 151 26.82 -11.54 13.57
C GLN A 151 28.14 -11.51 12.78
N SER A 152 28.07 -11.62 11.43
CA SER A 152 29.26 -11.77 10.58
C SER A 152 29.88 -10.45 10.15
N MET A 153 29.05 -9.41 9.95
CA MET A 153 29.48 -8.12 9.38
C MET A 153 29.14 -6.92 10.28
N SER A 154 28.64 -7.16 11.49
CA SER A 154 28.17 -6.11 12.41
C SER A 154 27.16 -5.14 11.79
N LEU A 155 26.46 -5.57 10.73
CA LEU A 155 25.44 -4.80 10.03
C LEU A 155 24.06 -5.16 10.57
N ARG A 156 23.51 -4.33 11.43
CA ARG A 156 22.17 -4.52 11.99
C ARG A 156 21.10 -4.20 10.95
N LEU A 157 20.38 -5.21 10.52
CA LEU A 157 19.23 -5.10 9.59
C LEU A 157 17.90 -5.37 10.30
N LEU A 158 17.93 -6.21 11.33
CA LEU A 158 16.73 -6.49 12.15
C LEU A 158 16.36 -5.27 12.95
N ASP A 159 15.04 -5.03 13.04
CA ASP A 159 14.46 -3.91 13.78
C ASP A 159 15.05 -2.55 13.36
N THR A 160 15.19 -2.36 12.04
CA THR A 160 15.70 -1.12 11.44
C THR A 160 14.87 -0.70 10.22
N HIS A 161 14.73 0.61 10.02
CA HIS A 161 14.03 1.14 8.85
C HIS A 161 14.65 0.66 7.54
N HIS A 162 15.98 0.72 7.43
CA HIS A 162 16.69 0.31 6.22
C HIS A 162 16.55 -1.19 5.93
N GLY A 163 16.51 -2.05 6.96
CA GLY A 163 16.27 -3.47 6.77
C GLY A 163 14.91 -3.76 6.15
N LEU A 164 13.84 -3.12 6.65
CA LEU A 164 12.50 -3.26 6.08
C LEU A 164 12.41 -2.61 4.68
N ILE A 165 13.04 -1.46 4.46
CA ILE A 165 13.06 -0.79 3.16
C ILE A 165 13.73 -1.69 2.11
N ILE A 166 14.91 -2.25 2.39
CA ILE A 166 15.63 -3.16 1.48
C ILE A 166 14.76 -4.36 1.13
N LEU A 167 14.12 -4.98 2.12
CA LEU A 167 13.25 -6.12 1.90
C LEU A 167 12.03 -5.76 1.04
N TYR A 168 11.38 -4.62 1.33
CA TYR A 168 10.22 -4.17 0.57
C TYR A 168 10.60 -3.82 -0.87
N VAL A 169 11.76 -3.19 -1.09
CA VAL A 169 12.28 -2.97 -2.45
C VAL A 169 12.50 -4.31 -3.16
N ALA A 170 13.21 -5.24 -2.53
CA ALA A 170 13.49 -6.56 -3.13
C ALA A 170 12.19 -7.30 -3.52
N THR A 171 11.18 -7.22 -2.66
CA THR A 171 9.89 -7.89 -2.91
C THR A 171 9.01 -7.17 -3.93
N THR A 172 9.10 -5.86 -4.12
CA THR A 172 8.23 -5.10 -5.04
C THR A 172 8.88 -4.76 -6.36
N LEU A 173 10.21 -4.83 -6.45
CA LEU A 173 10.98 -4.53 -7.67
C LEU A 173 10.51 -5.30 -8.91
N PRO A 174 10.20 -6.62 -8.85
CA PRO A 174 9.69 -7.35 -10.00
C PRO A 174 8.42 -6.74 -10.60
N TYR A 175 7.50 -6.28 -9.76
CA TYR A 175 6.28 -5.60 -10.21
C TYR A 175 6.58 -4.26 -10.87
N SER A 176 7.48 -3.47 -10.25
CA SER A 176 7.90 -2.18 -10.80
C SER A 176 8.50 -2.35 -12.19
N VAL A 177 9.41 -3.32 -12.36
CA VAL A 177 10.03 -3.60 -13.66
C VAL A 177 9.00 -4.04 -14.68
N TRP A 178 8.12 -4.98 -14.32
CA TRP A 178 7.13 -5.54 -15.23
C TRP A 178 6.12 -4.48 -15.70
N MET A 179 5.56 -3.70 -14.77
CA MET A 179 4.58 -2.68 -15.08
C MET A 179 5.19 -1.57 -15.94
N ILE A 180 6.34 -1.03 -15.55
CA ILE A 180 7.00 0.05 -16.28
C ILE A 180 7.44 -0.41 -17.67
N LYS A 181 7.95 -1.65 -17.78
CA LYS A 181 8.33 -2.22 -19.07
C LYS A 181 7.14 -2.25 -20.04
N SER A 182 5.94 -2.63 -19.59
CA SER A 182 4.77 -2.65 -20.46
C SER A 182 4.43 -1.27 -21.04
N PHE A 183 4.61 -0.20 -20.26
CA PHE A 183 4.42 1.16 -20.76
C PHE A 183 5.55 1.63 -21.68
N ILE A 184 6.80 1.21 -21.44
CA ILE A 184 7.92 1.52 -22.33
C ILE A 184 7.75 0.81 -23.69
N ASP A 185 7.27 -0.43 -23.69
CA ASP A 185 7.05 -1.21 -24.91
C ASP A 185 5.98 -0.59 -25.84
N GLU A 186 5.09 0.25 -25.29
CA GLU A 186 4.10 1.01 -26.07
C GLU A 186 4.70 2.25 -26.77
N VAL A 187 5.87 2.72 -26.35
CA VAL A 187 6.54 3.88 -26.95
C VAL A 187 7.24 3.46 -28.24
N PRO A 188 6.92 4.07 -29.39
CA PRO A 188 7.59 3.78 -30.66
C PRO A 188 9.10 4.04 -30.57
N ILE A 189 9.89 3.09 -31.05
CA ILE A 189 11.37 3.16 -30.98
C ILE A 189 11.94 4.29 -31.83
N GLU A 190 11.22 4.70 -32.86
CA GLU A 190 11.57 5.77 -33.79
C GLU A 190 11.77 7.12 -33.08
N ILE A 191 11.00 7.35 -32.00
CA ILE A 191 11.12 8.58 -31.20
C ILE A 191 12.48 8.60 -30.49
N GLU A 192 12.93 7.46 -29.97
CA GLU A 192 14.24 7.33 -29.30
C GLU A 192 15.39 7.38 -30.30
N GLN A 193 15.20 6.80 -31.51
CA GLN A 193 16.18 6.91 -32.59
C GLN A 193 16.36 8.34 -33.07
N ALA A 194 15.26 9.10 -33.21
CA ALA A 194 15.32 10.51 -33.57
C ALA A 194 16.07 11.34 -32.50
N ALA A 195 15.84 11.07 -31.21
CA ALA A 195 16.60 11.70 -30.13
C ALA A 195 18.10 11.36 -30.21
N GLY A 196 18.42 10.10 -30.54
CA GLY A 196 19.80 9.66 -30.77
C GLY A 196 20.50 10.39 -31.92
N LEU A 197 19.80 10.63 -33.03
CA LEU A 197 20.33 11.41 -34.17
C LEU A 197 20.64 12.88 -33.78
N LEU A 198 19.92 13.43 -32.82
CA LEU A 198 20.16 14.75 -32.23
C LEU A 198 21.24 14.74 -31.12
N GLY A 199 21.94 13.62 -30.93
CA GLY A 199 23.04 13.50 -29.99
C GLY A 199 22.64 13.16 -28.55
N ALA A 200 21.38 12.78 -28.31
CA ALA A 200 20.95 12.37 -26.97
C ALA A 200 21.53 10.98 -26.61
N GLY A 201 22.29 10.91 -25.51
CA GLY A 201 22.73 9.65 -24.96
C GLY A 201 21.58 8.86 -24.30
N LYS A 202 21.77 7.56 -24.06
CA LYS A 202 20.73 6.62 -23.56
C LYS A 202 20.00 7.09 -22.29
N LEU A 203 20.75 7.56 -21.30
CA LEU A 203 20.16 8.08 -20.05
C LEU A 203 19.37 9.37 -20.31
N ARG A 204 19.89 10.26 -21.14
CA ARG A 204 19.20 11.49 -21.52
C ARG A 204 17.89 11.16 -22.25
N THR A 205 17.90 10.22 -23.17
CA THR A 205 16.72 9.73 -23.86
C THR A 205 15.69 9.15 -22.88
N LEU A 206 16.11 8.36 -21.88
CA LEU A 206 15.22 7.85 -20.84
C LEU A 206 14.53 8.98 -20.07
N TRP A 207 15.29 9.97 -19.59
CA TRP A 207 14.75 11.01 -18.70
C TRP A 207 14.00 12.12 -19.43
N GLU A 208 14.49 12.55 -20.60
CA GLU A 208 13.92 13.69 -21.33
C GLU A 208 12.86 13.29 -22.37
N VAL A 209 12.86 12.03 -22.84
CA VAL A 209 11.97 11.57 -23.91
C VAL A 209 11.01 10.49 -23.40
N VAL A 210 11.53 9.37 -22.93
CA VAL A 210 10.71 8.19 -22.58
C VAL A 210 9.89 8.46 -21.34
N LEU A 211 10.50 8.90 -20.25
CA LEU A 211 9.83 9.13 -18.96
C LEU A 211 8.63 10.09 -19.05
N PRO A 212 8.71 11.24 -19.73
CA PRO A 212 7.56 12.11 -19.94
C PRO A 212 6.41 11.44 -20.69
N LEU A 213 6.70 10.57 -21.66
CA LEU A 213 5.68 9.83 -22.42
C LEU A 213 4.97 8.78 -21.57
N ILE A 214 5.70 8.06 -20.72
CA ILE A 214 5.14 6.99 -19.86
C ILE A 214 4.76 7.47 -18.46
N ARG A 215 4.76 8.78 -18.19
CA ARG A 215 4.53 9.35 -16.85
C ARG A 215 3.27 8.81 -16.15
N SER A 216 2.18 8.59 -16.91
CA SER A 216 0.94 8.02 -16.37
C SER A 216 1.15 6.58 -15.88
N GLY A 217 1.94 5.78 -16.61
CA GLY A 217 2.29 4.41 -16.23
C GLY A 217 3.19 4.36 -15.00
N VAL A 218 4.17 5.28 -14.92
CA VAL A 218 5.04 5.38 -13.73
C VAL A 218 4.25 5.77 -12.50
N VAL A 219 3.32 6.74 -12.61
CA VAL A 219 2.44 7.15 -11.51
C VAL A 219 1.50 6.00 -11.10
N ALA A 220 0.96 5.24 -12.05
CA ALA A 220 0.17 4.05 -11.75
C ALA A 220 0.98 2.99 -11.01
N THR A 221 2.24 2.77 -11.42
CA THR A 221 3.16 1.83 -10.77
C THR A 221 3.52 2.31 -9.35
N LEU A 222 3.78 3.61 -9.16
CA LEU A 222 4.01 4.20 -7.83
C LEU A 222 2.85 3.92 -6.88
N LEU A 223 1.60 4.16 -7.33
CA LEU A 223 0.42 3.90 -6.50
C LEU A 223 0.28 2.40 -6.17
N PHE A 224 0.46 1.54 -7.16
CA PHE A 224 0.35 0.09 -6.97
C PHE A 224 1.38 -0.41 -5.96
N VAL A 225 2.64 -0.02 -6.11
CA VAL A 225 3.73 -0.41 -5.20
C VAL A 225 3.51 0.19 -3.81
N LEU A 226 3.04 1.44 -3.73
CA LEU A 226 2.71 2.07 -2.44
C LEU A 226 1.63 1.29 -1.69
N ILE A 227 0.56 0.86 -2.38
CA ILE A 227 -0.49 0.05 -1.76
C ILE A 227 0.10 -1.26 -1.22
N LEU A 228 0.95 -1.93 -1.98
CA LEU A 228 1.59 -3.18 -1.56
C LEU A 228 2.49 -2.99 -0.33
N THR A 229 3.34 -1.96 -0.33
CA THR A 229 4.28 -1.70 0.77
C THR A 229 3.58 -1.14 2.02
N TRP A 230 2.54 -0.33 1.82
CA TRP A 230 1.77 0.25 2.92
C TRP A 230 0.94 -0.79 3.67
N SER A 231 0.37 -1.76 2.97
CA SER A 231 -0.46 -2.82 3.54
C SER A 231 0.34 -4.06 3.98
N GLU A 232 1.69 -4.03 3.85
CA GLU A 232 2.51 -5.16 4.25
C GLU A 232 2.52 -5.32 5.78
N TYR A 233 2.08 -6.47 6.23
CA TYR A 233 1.93 -6.78 7.64
C TYR A 233 2.91 -7.84 8.13
N LEU A 234 3.00 -8.96 7.39
CA LEU A 234 3.66 -10.16 7.88
C LEU A 234 5.18 -10.00 8.00
N LEU A 235 5.81 -9.42 6.99
CA LEU A 235 7.25 -9.17 7.00
C LEU A 235 7.61 -8.09 8.04
N ALA A 236 6.76 -7.06 8.19
CA ALA A 236 6.94 -6.07 9.23
C ALA A 236 6.76 -6.65 10.64
N LEU A 237 5.80 -7.56 10.83
CA LEU A 237 5.58 -8.24 12.11
C LEU A 237 6.75 -9.12 12.50
N THR A 238 7.39 -9.79 11.52
CA THR A 238 8.48 -10.75 11.79
C THR A 238 9.85 -10.11 11.92
N LEU A 239 10.08 -8.95 11.32
CA LEU A 239 11.39 -8.29 11.24
C LEU A 239 11.47 -6.96 11.98
N GLY A 240 10.33 -6.31 12.24
CA GLY A 240 10.24 -5.06 12.99
C GLY A 240 9.70 -5.30 14.39
N PHE A 241 10.59 -5.31 15.37
CA PHE A 241 10.24 -5.42 16.77
C PHE A 241 10.17 -4.01 17.39
N GLY A 242 9.34 -3.83 18.41
CA GLY A 242 9.34 -2.61 19.22
C GLY A 242 9.05 -1.31 18.46
N ASP A 243 10.05 -0.44 18.35
CA ASP A 243 9.88 0.94 17.87
C ASP A 243 9.66 1.07 16.36
N ILE A 244 9.97 0.04 15.58
CA ILE A 244 9.85 0.07 14.11
C ILE A 244 8.54 -0.57 13.61
N ALA A 245 7.58 -0.76 14.48
CA ALA A 245 6.26 -1.25 14.06
C ALA A 245 5.63 -0.31 13.04
N THR A 246 5.09 -0.91 11.97
CA THR A 246 4.27 -0.21 10.97
C THR A 246 2.81 -0.13 11.44
N LEU A 247 2.00 0.71 10.80
CA LEU A 247 0.58 0.85 11.15
C LEU A 247 -0.20 -0.46 11.11
N PRO A 248 -0.07 -1.34 10.09
CA PRO A 248 -0.74 -2.65 10.11
C PRO A 248 -0.31 -3.52 11.31
N VAL A 249 0.95 -3.47 11.71
CA VAL A 249 1.45 -4.19 12.89
C VAL A 249 0.91 -3.56 14.16
N ALA A 250 0.94 -2.23 14.30
CA ALA A 250 0.37 -1.55 15.45
C ALA A 250 -1.12 -1.88 15.61
N MET A 251 -1.88 -1.89 14.51
CA MET A 251 -3.31 -2.21 14.52
C MET A 251 -3.59 -3.62 15.05
N SER A 252 -2.77 -4.62 14.73
CA SER A 252 -2.97 -6.00 15.19
C SER A 252 -2.70 -6.19 16.69
N ARG A 253 -2.00 -5.24 17.33
CA ARG A 253 -1.64 -5.29 18.75
C ARG A 253 -2.68 -4.65 19.67
N TYR A 254 -3.74 -4.03 19.10
CA TYR A 254 -4.82 -3.47 19.92
C TYR A 254 -5.75 -4.58 20.42
N GLU A 255 -5.43 -5.14 21.58
CA GLU A 255 -6.23 -6.13 22.29
C GLU A 255 -6.43 -5.71 23.74
N GLY A 256 -7.64 -5.84 24.26
CA GLY A 256 -7.96 -5.57 25.66
C GLY A 256 -7.57 -6.76 26.54
N ALA A 257 -7.10 -6.49 27.77
CA ALA A 257 -6.67 -7.53 28.72
C ALA A 257 -7.83 -8.45 29.15
N THR A 258 -9.05 -7.90 29.25
CA THR A 258 -10.25 -8.59 29.76
C THR A 258 -11.32 -8.80 28.68
N GLU A 259 -11.41 -7.93 27.70
CA GLU A 259 -12.50 -7.88 26.71
C GLU A 259 -12.08 -8.37 25.31
N GLY A 260 -10.82 -8.76 25.13
CA GLY A 260 -10.31 -9.14 23.82
C GLY A 260 -10.07 -7.93 22.91
N ARG A 261 -10.44 -8.00 21.63
CA ARG A 261 -10.18 -6.92 20.66
C ARG A 261 -11.02 -5.68 20.95
N ILE A 262 -10.36 -4.53 20.97
CA ILE A 262 -11.00 -3.22 21.19
C ILE A 262 -11.40 -2.65 19.82
N TYR A 263 -12.58 -3.02 19.34
CA TYR A 263 -13.04 -2.75 17.98
C TYR A 263 -13.13 -1.26 17.63
N GLY A 264 -13.56 -0.41 18.56
CA GLY A 264 -13.62 1.04 18.31
C GLY A 264 -12.24 1.66 18.10
N HIS A 265 -11.25 1.29 18.90
CA HIS A 265 -9.88 1.77 18.77
C HIS A 265 -9.22 1.23 17.49
N GLN A 266 -9.40 -0.07 17.19
CA GLN A 266 -8.92 -0.65 15.94
C GLN A 266 -9.56 0.03 14.73
N ALA A 267 -10.85 0.33 14.78
CA ALA A 267 -11.57 1.04 13.73
C ALA A 267 -11.05 2.47 13.56
N ALA A 268 -10.82 3.21 14.65
CA ALA A 268 -10.25 4.57 14.60
C ALA A 268 -8.83 4.58 14.01
N LEU A 269 -8.01 3.58 14.35
CA LEU A 269 -6.69 3.40 13.74
C LEU A 269 -6.80 3.04 12.27
N SER A 270 -7.71 2.11 11.91
CA SER A 270 -7.93 1.67 10.52
C SER A 270 -8.38 2.83 9.61
N VAL A 271 -9.23 3.73 10.11
CA VAL A 271 -9.58 4.97 9.40
C VAL A 271 -8.32 5.79 9.13
N GLY A 272 -7.46 5.99 10.14
CA GLY A 272 -6.19 6.70 9.96
C GLY A 272 -5.23 6.03 8.98
N VAL A 273 -5.20 4.69 8.94
CA VAL A 273 -4.41 3.91 7.96
C VAL A 273 -4.95 4.09 6.53
N THR A 274 -6.27 4.17 6.38
CA THR A 274 -6.95 4.23 5.08
C THR A 274 -6.88 5.63 4.45
N ILE A 275 -6.94 6.68 5.25
CA ILE A 275 -6.98 8.07 4.78
C ILE A 275 -5.81 8.41 3.82
N PRO A 276 -4.53 8.15 4.14
CA PRO A 276 -3.43 8.46 3.24
C PRO A 276 -3.54 7.78 1.88
N LEU A 277 -3.95 6.51 1.85
CA LEU A 277 -4.13 5.76 0.60
C LEU A 277 -5.28 6.34 -0.24
N VAL A 278 -6.39 6.72 0.39
CA VAL A 278 -7.52 7.36 -0.29
C VAL A 278 -7.09 8.71 -0.86
N ILE A 279 -6.38 9.54 -0.08
CA ILE A 279 -5.87 10.84 -0.55
C ILE A 279 -4.95 10.65 -1.76
N VAL A 280 -3.96 9.76 -1.66
CA VAL A 280 -3.03 9.49 -2.77
C VAL A 280 -3.79 8.94 -3.98
N GLY A 281 -4.72 8.01 -3.79
CA GLY A 281 -5.57 7.47 -4.86
C GLY A 281 -6.38 8.56 -5.57
N LEU A 282 -7.01 9.47 -4.80
CA LEU A 282 -7.78 10.60 -5.34
C LEU A 282 -6.90 11.61 -6.09
N LEU A 283 -5.68 11.88 -5.63
CA LEU A 283 -4.74 12.76 -6.33
C LEU A 283 -4.27 12.18 -7.66
N ILE A 284 -4.13 10.86 -7.72
CA ILE A 284 -3.54 10.15 -8.87
C ILE A 284 -4.62 9.65 -9.85
N HIS A 285 -5.90 9.57 -9.47
CA HIS A 285 -6.95 8.97 -10.30
C HIS A 285 -7.01 9.52 -11.75
N LYS A 286 -6.73 10.81 -11.93
CA LYS A 286 -6.70 11.46 -13.27
C LYS A 286 -5.62 10.87 -14.18
N HIS A 287 -4.51 10.43 -13.62
CA HIS A 287 -3.41 9.81 -14.35
C HIS A 287 -3.71 8.33 -14.66
N LEU A 288 -4.42 7.64 -13.76
CA LEU A 288 -4.84 6.25 -13.95
C LEU A 288 -5.82 6.11 -15.12
N VAL A 289 -6.86 6.95 -15.16
CA VAL A 289 -7.88 6.89 -16.23
C VAL A 289 -7.27 7.10 -17.63
N ARG A 290 -6.27 7.96 -17.74
CA ARG A 290 -5.57 8.18 -19.03
C ARG A 290 -4.67 7.01 -19.41
N GLY A 291 -3.97 6.39 -18.45
CA GLY A 291 -3.09 5.24 -18.70
C GLY A 291 -3.85 4.00 -19.19
N PHE A 292 -5.01 3.69 -18.61
CA PHE A 292 -5.82 2.56 -19.02
C PHE A 292 -6.56 2.76 -20.36
N SER A 293 -6.77 4.02 -20.78
CA SER A 293 -7.49 4.32 -22.04
C SER A 293 -6.63 4.09 -23.27
N PHE A 294 -5.31 4.17 -23.19
CA PHE A 294 -4.42 3.94 -24.35
C PHE A 294 -4.37 2.47 -24.78
N GLY A 295 -4.53 1.52 -23.84
CA GLY A 295 -4.57 0.09 -24.18
C GLY A 295 -5.84 -0.39 -24.90
N MET A 296 -6.94 0.36 -24.84
CA MET A 296 -8.22 -0.03 -25.47
C MET A 296 -8.45 0.53 -26.88
N LEU A 297 -7.59 1.40 -27.36
CA LEU A 297 -7.72 2.00 -28.71
C LEU A 297 -6.99 1.23 -29.82
N LYS A 298 -6.37 0.09 -29.51
CA LYS A 298 -5.83 -0.84 -30.51
C LYS A 298 -6.73 -2.07 -30.65
N ARG A 299 -7.93 -1.86 -31.21
CA ARG A 299 -8.72 -2.88 -31.93
C ARG A 299 -9.29 -2.27 -33.19
#